data_2a49286cb41fe90dc747dfc12119125f
#
_entry.id   2a49286cb41fe90dc747dfc12119125f
#
_cell.length_a   1.000
_cell.length_b   1.000
_cell.length_c   1.000
_cell.angle_alpha   90.00
_cell.angle_beta   90.00
_cell.angle_gamma   90.00
#
_symmetry.space_group_name_H-M   'P 1'
#
loop_
_entity.id
_entity.type
_entity.pdbx_description
1 polymer ?
#
loop_
_entity_poly.entity_id
_entity_poly.type
_entity_poly.pdbx_seq_one_letter_code
_entity_poly.pdbx_strand_id
1 'polypeptide(L)'
;MTLISEKFLFKNQNSSDVALIAQRLSKILEIGDILLLKGPVGAGKSFFARCIINEFFKKFKIYEDIPSPSFSLIQTYDNIKPKFCHVDLYRMSFSSELEEIGLDNIYENFVTIIEWPERLGTKKPNRYINIKFIYDKNVNYERHLKISLIGIESKKIFKWLKDLKKDYEELI
;
A
#
# COMPACT_ATOMS: atom_id res chain seq x y z
N MET A 1 -14.35 -3.20 -17.62
CA MET A 1 -13.84 -1.82 -17.44
C MET A 1 -13.80 -1.56 -15.94
N THR A 2 -12.62 -1.45 -15.34
CA THR A 2 -12.49 -1.25 -13.88
C THR A 2 -12.85 0.20 -13.54
N LEU A 3 -13.93 0.41 -12.81
CA LEU A 3 -14.39 1.76 -12.44
C LEU A 3 -13.41 2.36 -11.41
N ILE A 4 -12.76 3.46 -11.78
CA ILE A 4 -12.04 4.31 -10.82
C ILE A 4 -13.10 5.11 -10.10
N SER A 5 -13.27 4.85 -8.81
CA SER A 5 -14.30 5.50 -8.00
C SER A 5 -13.86 6.86 -7.46
N GLU A 6 -12.58 7.04 -7.15
CA GLU A 6 -11.99 8.30 -6.71
C GLU A 6 -10.47 8.32 -6.91
N LYS A 7 -9.90 9.52 -7.12
CA LYS A 7 -8.44 9.71 -7.24
C LYS A 7 -8.02 11.06 -6.69
N PHE A 8 -6.82 11.13 -6.10
CA PHE A 8 -6.21 12.38 -5.67
C PHE A 8 -4.68 12.36 -5.83
N LEU A 9 -4.08 13.54 -6.05
CA LEU A 9 -2.65 13.73 -6.18
C LEU A 9 -2.16 14.65 -5.04
N PHE A 10 -1.39 14.07 -4.13
CA PHE A 10 -0.66 14.80 -3.09
C PHE A 10 0.72 15.17 -3.64
N LYS A 11 0.99 16.46 -3.79
CA LYS A 11 2.28 16.95 -4.31
C LYS A 11 3.28 17.17 -3.18
N ASN A 12 4.57 17.11 -3.52
CA ASN A 12 5.68 17.54 -2.66
C ASN A 12 5.68 16.90 -1.26
N GLN A 13 5.47 15.58 -1.20
CA GLN A 13 5.45 14.85 0.06
C GLN A 13 6.86 14.45 0.50
N ASN A 14 7.28 14.87 1.66
CA ASN A 14 8.46 14.37 2.32
C ASN A 14 8.20 13.03 3.06
N SER A 15 9.20 12.45 3.70
CA SER A 15 9.05 11.16 4.38
C SER A 15 8.07 11.20 5.56
N SER A 16 7.97 12.33 6.27
CA SER A 16 7.04 12.51 7.39
C SER A 16 5.60 12.57 6.90
N ASP A 17 5.34 13.27 5.79
CA ASP A 17 4.01 13.33 5.17
C ASP A 17 3.57 11.95 4.68
N VAL A 18 4.48 11.21 4.03
CA VAL A 18 4.24 9.84 3.58
C VAL A 18 3.92 8.92 4.76
N ALA A 19 4.65 9.05 5.87
CA ALA A 19 4.40 8.28 7.09
C ALA A 19 3.04 8.63 7.71
N LEU A 20 2.66 9.91 7.74
CA LEU A 20 1.36 10.35 8.26
C LEU A 20 0.19 9.79 7.43
N ILE A 21 0.31 9.81 6.10
CA ILE A 21 -0.70 9.21 5.20
C ILE A 21 -0.85 7.71 5.48
N ALA A 22 0.28 6.98 5.61
CA ALA A 22 0.30 5.56 5.94
C ALA A 22 -0.35 5.28 7.30
N GLN A 23 -0.01 6.06 8.32
CA GLN A 23 -0.57 5.96 9.67
C GLN A 23 -2.09 6.21 9.69
N ARG A 24 -2.58 7.19 8.96
CA ARG A 24 -4.02 7.46 8.87
C ARG A 24 -4.75 6.34 8.14
N LEU A 25 -4.16 5.79 7.08
CA LEU A 25 -4.72 4.66 6.35
C LEU A 25 -4.79 3.40 7.23
N SER A 26 -3.75 3.12 8.01
CA SER A 26 -3.68 1.94 8.87
C SER A 26 -4.87 1.81 9.82
N LYS A 27 -5.44 2.94 10.28
CA LYS A 27 -6.57 2.97 11.24
C LYS A 27 -7.88 2.41 10.69
N ILE A 28 -8.00 2.27 9.38
CA ILE A 28 -9.24 1.90 8.72
C ILE A 28 -9.15 0.60 7.90
N LEU A 29 -7.95 0.01 7.80
CA LEU A 29 -7.73 -1.21 7.05
C LEU A 29 -8.35 -2.42 7.75
N GLU A 30 -9.01 -3.26 6.95
CA GLU A 30 -9.67 -4.49 7.37
C GLU A 30 -9.21 -5.66 6.47
N ILE A 31 -9.38 -6.91 6.94
CA ILE A 31 -9.09 -8.10 6.13
C ILE A 31 -9.83 -8.00 4.78
N GLY A 32 -9.14 -8.33 3.71
CA GLY A 32 -9.63 -8.20 2.34
C GLY A 32 -9.32 -6.87 1.67
N ASP A 33 -8.77 -5.89 2.40
CA ASP A 33 -8.25 -4.67 1.78
C ASP A 33 -6.90 -4.94 1.12
N ILE A 34 -6.77 -4.48 -0.12
CA ILE A 34 -5.57 -4.69 -0.93
C ILE A 34 -4.98 -3.34 -1.33
N LEU A 35 -3.71 -3.14 -1.02
CA LEU A 35 -2.93 -1.97 -1.40
C LEU A 35 -1.93 -2.34 -2.48
N LEU A 36 -1.97 -1.64 -3.62
CA LEU A 36 -1.01 -1.79 -4.70
C LEU A 36 -0.07 -0.57 -4.74
N LEU A 37 1.20 -0.80 -4.43
CA LEU A 37 2.23 0.23 -4.34
C LEU A 37 3.06 0.27 -5.62
N LYS A 38 2.93 1.34 -6.42
CA LYS A 38 3.64 1.54 -7.69
C LYS A 38 4.68 2.63 -7.58
N GLY A 39 5.77 2.47 -8.29
CA GLY A 39 6.82 3.49 -8.39
C GLY A 39 8.21 2.90 -8.58
N PRO A 40 9.21 3.71 -8.94
CA PRO A 40 10.57 3.23 -9.17
C PRO A 40 11.23 2.70 -7.89
N VAL A 41 12.40 2.09 -8.04
CA VAL A 41 13.26 1.73 -6.90
C VAL A 41 13.59 2.98 -6.10
N GLY A 42 13.59 2.88 -4.78
CA GLY A 42 13.86 4.00 -3.87
C GLY A 42 12.72 5.02 -3.73
N ALA A 43 11.57 4.83 -4.37
CA ALA A 43 10.44 5.78 -4.30
C ALA A 43 9.73 5.81 -2.93
N GLY A 44 9.99 4.84 -2.04
CA GLY A 44 9.41 4.80 -0.70
C GLY A 44 8.26 3.79 -0.53
N LYS A 45 8.07 2.85 -1.46
CA LYS A 45 7.03 1.80 -1.37
C LYS A 45 7.16 0.98 -0.09
N SER A 46 8.32 0.36 0.13
CA SER A 46 8.59 -0.46 1.32
C SER A 46 8.60 0.37 2.61
N PHE A 47 8.99 1.65 2.54
CA PHE A 47 8.85 2.58 3.66
C PHE A 47 7.39 2.78 4.04
N PHE A 48 6.51 3.02 3.06
CA PHE A 48 5.07 3.17 3.26
C PHE A 48 4.44 1.90 3.87
N ALA A 49 4.77 0.73 3.32
CA ALA A 49 4.31 -0.56 3.84
C ALA A 49 4.72 -0.76 5.30
N ARG A 50 6.00 -0.50 5.62
CA ARG A 50 6.51 -0.57 6.99
C ARG A 50 5.81 0.40 7.94
N CYS A 51 5.52 1.63 7.50
CA CYS A 51 4.78 2.60 8.32
C CYS A 51 3.39 2.07 8.70
N ILE A 52 2.67 1.44 7.76
CA ILE A 52 1.37 0.82 8.04
C ILE A 52 1.51 -0.30 9.07
N ILE A 53 2.36 -1.29 8.81
CA ILE A 53 2.51 -2.47 9.66
C ILE A 53 3.02 -2.09 11.05
N ASN A 54 3.93 -1.12 11.14
CA ASN A 54 4.50 -0.64 12.40
C ASN A 54 3.46 -0.01 13.34
N GLU A 55 2.40 0.61 12.83
CA GLU A 55 1.30 1.10 13.67
C GLU A 55 0.58 -0.05 14.40
N PHE A 56 0.45 -1.20 13.77
CA PHE A 56 -0.10 -2.39 14.40
C PHE A 56 0.92 -3.02 15.37
N PHE A 57 2.18 -3.07 15.02
CA PHE A 57 3.25 -3.54 15.92
C PHE A 57 3.26 -2.73 17.21
N LYS A 58 3.20 -1.41 17.13
CA LYS A 58 3.08 -0.52 18.31
C LYS A 58 1.84 -0.85 19.16
N LYS A 59 0.68 -1.03 18.51
CA LYS A 59 -0.58 -1.37 19.19
C LYS A 59 -0.49 -2.69 19.95
N PHE A 60 0.21 -3.67 19.41
CA PHE A 60 0.40 -5.00 20.01
C PHE A 60 1.68 -5.11 20.85
N LYS A 61 2.42 -3.99 21.03
CA LYS A 61 3.69 -3.93 21.80
C LYS A 61 4.75 -4.89 21.27
N ILE A 62 4.83 -5.03 19.96
CA ILE A 62 5.84 -5.81 19.25
C ILE A 62 6.98 -4.88 18.87
N TYR A 63 8.21 -5.24 19.22
CA TYR A 63 9.43 -4.44 19.00
C TYR A 63 10.39 -5.20 18.10
N GLU A 64 9.92 -5.57 16.92
CA GLU A 64 10.69 -6.30 15.90
C GLU A 64 10.83 -5.43 14.65
N ASP A 65 11.92 -5.65 13.91
CA ASP A 65 12.10 -5.01 12.62
C ASP A 65 11.15 -5.59 11.57
N ILE A 66 10.63 -4.72 10.71
CA ILE A 66 9.79 -5.10 9.58
C ILE A 66 10.65 -5.12 8.33
N PRO A 67 11.15 -6.28 7.87
CA PRO A 67 11.98 -6.37 6.69
C PRO A 67 11.20 -6.08 5.41
N SER A 68 11.91 -5.67 4.36
CA SER A 68 11.33 -5.68 3.01
C SER A 68 11.36 -7.11 2.47
N PRO A 69 10.26 -7.63 1.90
CA PRO A 69 10.22 -8.98 1.35
C PRO A 69 10.88 -9.12 -0.03
N SER A 70 11.75 -8.20 -0.42
CA SER A 70 12.41 -8.21 -1.75
C SER A 70 13.23 -9.49 -2.04
N PHE A 71 13.58 -10.26 -1.01
CA PHE A 71 14.26 -11.55 -1.14
C PHE A 71 13.34 -12.74 -0.92
N SER A 72 12.41 -12.64 0.04
CA SER A 72 11.48 -13.70 0.40
C SER A 72 10.20 -13.70 -0.44
N LEU A 73 9.97 -12.69 -1.26
CA LEU A 73 8.76 -12.38 -2.02
C LEU A 73 7.54 -12.08 -1.13
N ILE A 74 7.36 -12.80 -0.03
CA ILE A 74 6.22 -12.69 0.87
C ILE A 74 6.70 -12.66 2.32
N GLN A 75 6.06 -11.80 3.09
CA GLN A 75 6.17 -11.77 4.55
C GLN A 75 4.77 -11.66 5.16
N THR A 76 4.40 -12.61 6.02
CA THR A 76 3.13 -12.58 6.76
C THR A 76 3.34 -12.13 8.19
N TYR A 77 2.32 -11.47 8.73
CA TYR A 77 2.27 -10.97 10.11
C TYR A 77 0.96 -11.47 10.73
N ASP A 78 1.00 -12.69 11.28
CA ASP A 78 -0.15 -13.39 11.85
C ASP A 78 -0.38 -13.06 13.32
N ASN A 79 0.63 -12.51 13.98
CA ASN A 79 0.65 -12.13 15.39
C ASN A 79 -0.04 -10.79 15.69
N ILE A 80 -0.53 -10.11 14.67
CA ILE A 80 -1.31 -8.86 14.78
C ILE A 80 -2.70 -9.02 14.17
N LYS A 81 -3.62 -8.11 14.52
CA LYS A 81 -4.99 -8.08 13.97
C LYS A 81 -5.33 -6.67 13.48
N PRO A 82 -5.81 -6.54 12.22
CA PRO A 82 -5.92 -7.61 11.22
C PRO A 82 -4.57 -8.22 10.85
N LYS A 83 -4.56 -9.44 10.31
CA LYS A 83 -3.34 -10.08 9.77
C LYS A 83 -2.89 -9.35 8.51
N PHE A 84 -1.57 -9.23 8.33
CA PHE A 84 -0.99 -8.60 7.14
C PHE A 84 -0.19 -9.59 6.31
N CYS A 85 -0.25 -9.40 4.99
CA CYS A 85 0.64 -10.02 4.03
C CYS A 85 1.31 -8.92 3.20
N HIS A 86 2.64 -8.86 3.26
CA HIS A 86 3.45 -7.94 2.47
C HIS A 86 4.16 -8.72 1.37
N VAL A 87 3.93 -8.34 0.13
CA VAL A 87 4.42 -8.99 -1.09
C VAL A 87 5.28 -7.99 -1.87
N ASP A 88 6.46 -8.42 -2.33
CA ASP A 88 7.33 -7.63 -3.22
C ASP A 88 7.65 -8.45 -4.47
N LEU A 89 7.08 -8.05 -5.59
CA LEU A 89 7.20 -8.75 -6.87
C LEU A 89 8.36 -8.25 -7.73
N TYR A 90 9.27 -7.42 -7.18
CA TYR A 90 10.39 -6.83 -7.95
C TYR A 90 11.22 -7.87 -8.70
N ARG A 91 11.55 -8.98 -8.05
CA ARG A 91 12.40 -10.05 -8.60
C ARG A 91 11.66 -11.10 -9.40
N MET A 92 10.35 -11.02 -9.44
CA MET A 92 9.53 -11.99 -10.14
C MET A 92 9.71 -11.87 -11.64
N SER A 93 10.09 -12.96 -12.28
CA SER A 93 10.39 -12.98 -13.71
C SER A 93 9.26 -13.60 -14.54
N PHE A 94 8.51 -14.54 -13.97
CA PHE A 94 7.47 -15.29 -14.68
C PHE A 94 6.13 -15.30 -13.95
N SER A 95 5.05 -15.22 -14.71
CA SER A 95 3.68 -15.25 -14.15
C SER A 95 3.30 -16.60 -13.52
N SER A 96 3.96 -17.69 -13.90
CA SER A 96 3.74 -19.03 -13.30
C SER A 96 4.12 -19.08 -11.82
N GLU A 97 5.11 -18.30 -11.39
CA GLU A 97 5.49 -18.20 -9.98
C GLU A 97 4.38 -17.59 -9.11
N LEU A 98 3.49 -16.76 -9.71
CA LEU A 98 2.34 -16.17 -9.00
C LEU A 98 1.28 -17.20 -8.61
N GLU A 99 1.17 -18.29 -9.36
CA GLU A 99 0.19 -19.35 -9.06
C GLU A 99 0.58 -20.10 -7.79
N GLU A 100 1.88 -20.31 -7.57
CA GLU A 100 2.42 -20.97 -6.38
C GLU A 100 2.24 -20.12 -5.10
N ILE A 101 2.15 -18.80 -5.23
CA ILE A 101 1.98 -17.87 -4.10
C ILE A 101 0.61 -17.99 -3.44
N GLY A 102 -0.43 -18.44 -4.17
CA GLY A 102 -1.78 -18.55 -3.63
C GLY A 102 -2.44 -17.22 -3.30
N LEU A 103 -2.26 -16.22 -4.19
CA LEU A 103 -2.74 -14.84 -3.99
C LEU A 103 -4.23 -14.74 -3.67
N ASP A 104 -5.07 -15.61 -4.22
CA ASP A 104 -6.52 -15.60 -3.99
C ASP A 104 -6.83 -15.81 -2.49
N ASN A 105 -6.17 -16.80 -1.87
CA ASN A 105 -6.29 -17.04 -0.42
C ASN A 105 -5.72 -15.87 0.42
N ILE A 106 -4.63 -15.26 -0.05
CA ILE A 106 -4.03 -14.10 0.62
C ILE A 106 -4.99 -12.92 0.60
N TYR A 107 -5.64 -12.64 -0.52
CA TYR A 107 -6.59 -11.54 -0.66
C TYR A 107 -7.81 -11.67 0.27
N GLU A 108 -8.25 -12.89 0.55
CA GLU A 108 -9.39 -13.15 1.41
C GLU A 108 -9.08 -13.09 2.90
N ASN A 109 -7.84 -13.42 3.30
CA ASN A 109 -7.50 -13.67 4.70
C ASN A 109 -6.58 -12.63 5.34
N PHE A 110 -6.06 -11.68 4.54
CA PHE A 110 -5.11 -10.67 5.01
C PHE A 110 -5.50 -9.27 4.55
N VAL A 111 -4.97 -8.27 5.24
CA VAL A 111 -4.70 -6.97 4.63
C VAL A 111 -3.45 -7.15 3.79
N THR A 112 -3.58 -6.97 2.48
CA THR A 112 -2.50 -7.31 1.54
C THR A 112 -1.84 -6.04 0.99
N ILE A 113 -0.52 -5.94 1.11
CA ILE A 113 0.27 -4.85 0.54
C ILE A 113 1.19 -5.45 -0.52
N ILE A 114 1.09 -4.96 -1.76
CA ILE A 114 1.87 -5.48 -2.89
C ILE A 114 2.70 -4.37 -3.52
N GLU A 115 4.01 -4.55 -3.51
CA GLU A 115 4.94 -3.75 -4.29
C GLU A 115 5.13 -4.35 -5.69
N TRP A 116 5.34 -3.50 -6.71
CA TRP A 116 5.49 -3.86 -8.12
C TRP A 116 4.27 -4.62 -8.70
N PRO A 117 3.05 -4.10 -8.48
CA PRO A 117 1.82 -4.77 -8.89
C PRO A 117 1.63 -4.89 -10.42
N GLU A 118 2.47 -4.27 -11.23
CA GLU A 118 2.54 -4.49 -12.67
C GLU A 118 2.94 -5.91 -13.04
N ARG A 119 3.55 -6.65 -12.12
CA ARG A 119 3.92 -8.05 -12.27
C ARG A 119 2.76 -9.03 -12.02
N LEU A 120 1.64 -8.56 -11.47
CA LEU A 120 0.47 -9.41 -11.16
C LEU A 120 -0.22 -9.99 -12.40
N GLY A 121 -0.10 -9.35 -13.57
CA GLY A 121 -0.78 -9.81 -14.78
C GLY A 121 -2.28 -10.04 -14.56
N THR A 122 -2.72 -11.27 -14.84
CA THR A 122 -4.12 -11.71 -14.68
C THR A 122 -4.56 -11.90 -13.21
N LYS A 123 -3.61 -12.04 -12.29
CA LYS A 123 -3.88 -12.17 -10.83
C LYS A 123 -4.13 -10.84 -10.14
N LYS A 124 -4.18 -9.76 -10.88
CA LYS A 124 -4.49 -8.45 -10.33
C LYS A 124 -5.93 -8.42 -9.79
N PRO A 125 -6.14 -7.99 -8.53
CA PRO A 125 -7.47 -7.96 -7.94
C PRO A 125 -8.39 -6.94 -8.64
N ASN A 126 -9.70 -7.14 -8.52
CA ASN A 126 -10.71 -6.22 -9.08
C ASN A 126 -10.95 -4.98 -8.20
N ARG A 127 -10.65 -5.09 -6.89
CA ARG A 127 -10.83 -4.02 -5.90
C ARG A 127 -9.53 -3.79 -5.14
N TYR A 128 -9.07 -2.54 -5.10
CA TYR A 128 -7.82 -2.19 -4.41
C TYR A 128 -7.64 -0.68 -4.26
N ILE A 129 -6.83 -0.30 -3.30
CA ILE A 129 -6.28 1.05 -3.16
C ILE A 129 -4.96 1.09 -3.93
N ASN A 130 -4.89 1.89 -4.98
CA ASN A 130 -3.66 2.06 -5.75
C ASN A 130 -2.93 3.31 -5.29
N ILE A 131 -1.68 3.14 -4.86
CA ILE A 131 -0.80 4.23 -4.41
C ILE A 131 0.41 4.27 -5.33
N LYS A 132 0.47 5.32 -6.14
CA LYS A 132 1.57 5.55 -7.08
C LYS A 132 2.49 6.62 -6.53
N PHE A 133 3.74 6.24 -6.28
CA PHE A 133 4.84 7.13 -5.94
C PHE A 133 5.45 7.69 -7.23
N ILE A 134 5.43 9.01 -7.38
CA ILE A 134 5.98 9.72 -8.52
C ILE A 134 7.15 10.53 -7.99
N TYR A 135 8.33 10.29 -8.54
CA TYR A 135 9.53 11.01 -8.13
C TYR A 135 9.60 12.35 -8.87
N ASP A 136 9.73 13.44 -8.13
CA ASP A 136 10.04 14.73 -8.73
C ASP A 136 11.56 14.87 -8.87
N LYS A 137 12.03 14.95 -10.10
CA LYS A 137 13.46 15.09 -10.39
C LYS A 137 14.03 16.48 -10.01
N ASN A 138 13.15 17.45 -9.80
CA ASN A 138 13.53 18.84 -9.56
C ASN A 138 13.62 19.18 -8.07
N VAL A 139 13.09 18.33 -7.18
CA VAL A 139 13.05 18.57 -5.74
C VAL A 139 13.64 17.37 -5.01
N ASN A 140 14.77 17.57 -4.35
CA ASN A 140 15.44 16.54 -3.58
C ASN A 140 14.53 16.07 -2.42
N TYR A 141 14.29 14.75 -2.35
CA TYR A 141 13.56 14.04 -1.29
C TYR A 141 12.04 14.21 -1.27
N GLU A 142 11.43 14.99 -2.16
CA GLU A 142 9.98 15.11 -2.27
C GLU A 142 9.41 14.15 -3.31
N ARG A 143 8.22 13.66 -3.04
CA ARG A 143 7.50 12.72 -3.88
C ARG A 143 6.07 13.20 -4.08
N HIS A 144 5.49 12.91 -5.22
CA HIS A 144 4.06 13.03 -5.38
C HIS A 144 3.43 11.65 -5.15
N LEU A 145 2.40 11.61 -4.33
CA LEU A 145 1.60 10.40 -4.12
C LEU A 145 0.27 10.53 -4.84
N LYS A 146 0.05 9.69 -5.84
CA LYS A 146 -1.26 9.57 -6.47
C LYS A 146 -2.00 8.38 -5.89
N ILE A 147 -3.07 8.66 -5.16
CA ILE A 147 -3.95 7.64 -4.59
C ILE A 147 -5.18 7.50 -5.47
N SER A 148 -5.58 6.26 -5.78
CA SER A 148 -6.78 5.97 -6.57
C SER A 148 -7.51 4.78 -5.97
N LEU A 149 -8.82 4.88 -5.83
CA LEU A 149 -9.69 3.79 -5.38
C LEU A 149 -10.29 3.09 -6.60
N ILE A 150 -10.09 1.79 -6.71
CA ILE A 150 -10.55 0.98 -7.82
C ILE A 150 -11.43 -0.14 -7.28
N GLY A 151 -12.70 -0.20 -7.71
CA GLY A 151 -13.66 -1.20 -7.26
C GLY A 151 -13.97 -1.15 -5.76
N ILE A 152 -13.53 -0.11 -5.06
CA ILE A 152 -13.76 0.07 -3.62
C ILE A 152 -15.16 0.64 -3.39
N GLU A 153 -15.90 0.05 -2.44
CA GLU A 153 -17.23 0.50 -2.00
C GLU A 153 -17.25 0.90 -0.51
N SER A 154 -16.13 0.75 0.18
CA SER A 154 -16.01 1.05 1.61
C SER A 154 -16.17 2.54 1.91
N LYS A 155 -17.26 2.89 2.62
CA LYS A 155 -17.52 4.26 3.08
C LYS A 155 -16.37 4.82 3.95
N LYS A 156 -15.71 3.98 4.74
CA LYS A 156 -14.56 4.35 5.58
C LYS A 156 -13.38 4.80 4.74
N ILE A 157 -13.06 4.05 3.68
CA ILE A 157 -11.95 4.36 2.77
C ILE A 157 -12.25 5.64 1.97
N PHE A 158 -13.49 5.82 1.49
CA PHE A 158 -13.90 7.07 0.85
C PHE A 158 -13.78 8.27 1.78
N LYS A 159 -14.29 8.13 3.01
CA LYS A 159 -14.19 9.19 4.02
C LYS A 159 -12.74 9.53 4.30
N TRP A 160 -11.89 8.53 4.54
CA TRP A 160 -10.46 8.73 4.76
C TRP A 160 -9.80 9.54 3.65
N LEU A 161 -10.05 9.20 2.39
CA LEU A 161 -9.45 9.92 1.27
C LEU A 161 -9.97 11.36 1.16
N LYS A 162 -11.24 11.59 1.44
CA LYS A 162 -11.83 12.96 1.46
C LYS A 162 -11.27 13.81 2.59
N ASP A 163 -11.19 13.25 3.79
CA ASP A 163 -10.61 13.95 4.95
C ASP A 163 -9.13 14.28 4.72
N LEU A 164 -8.38 13.32 4.17
CA LEU A 164 -6.98 13.53 3.81
C LEU A 164 -6.80 14.63 2.75
N LYS A 165 -7.66 14.64 1.73
CA LYS A 165 -7.67 15.64 0.69
C LYS A 165 -7.96 17.04 1.25
N LYS A 166 -8.96 17.16 2.12
CA LYS A 166 -9.33 18.42 2.77
C LYS A 166 -8.17 18.99 3.58
N ASP A 167 -7.57 18.17 4.45
CA ASP A 167 -6.42 18.60 5.26
C ASP A 167 -5.24 19.04 4.41
N TYR A 168 -5.03 18.39 3.27
CA TYR A 168 -3.97 18.76 2.33
C TYR A 168 -4.25 20.09 1.62
N GLU A 169 -5.51 20.35 1.21
CA GLU A 169 -5.92 21.60 0.55
C GLU A 169 -5.90 22.79 1.52
N GLU A 170 -6.06 22.58 2.82
CA GLU A 170 -5.96 23.62 3.86
C GLU A 170 -4.51 24.01 4.19
N LEU A 171 -3.52 23.21 3.77
CA LEU A 171 -2.09 23.47 4.03
C LEU A 171 -1.37 24.19 2.88
N ILE A 172 -2.03 24.37 1.73
CA ILE A 172 -1.52 25.05 0.54
C ILE A 172 -2.05 26.48 0.48
#